data_a04bf82a63547d528952d93eb50eec94
#
_entry.id   a04bf82a63547d528952d93eb50eec94
#
_cell.length_a   1.000
_cell.length_b   1.000
_cell.length_c   1.000
_cell.angle_alpha   90.00
_cell.angle_beta   90.00
_cell.angle_gamma   90.00
#
_symmetry.space_group_name_H-M   'P 1'
#
loop_
_entity.id
_entity.type
_entity.pdbx_description
1 polymer ?
#
loop_
_entity_poly.entity_id
_entity_poly.type
_entity_poly.pdbx_seq_one_letter_code
_entity_poly.pdbx_strand_id
1 'polypeptide(L)'
;MRIKHMMIVSALCLSMATSCSSHSTETTSETTKKEVAIQLYSVRDLVKDGSNLDRILKDLADMGYTSVEAANYNDGKFYGKTPQEFKQMVEKSGMTVLSSHTTHGLSDEELASGDFTEALKWWDQCIA
;
A
#
# COMPACT_ATOMS: atom_id res chain seq x y z
N MET A 1 65.69 32.97 38.15
CA MET A 1 66.00 32.17 39.36
C MET A 1 65.24 30.87 39.19
N ARG A 2 65.92 29.86 38.58
CA ARG A 2 66.46 28.68 39.23
C ARG A 2 65.40 28.08 40.18
N ILE A 3 64.90 26.85 40.08
CA ILE A 3 65.60 25.56 40.12
C ILE A 3 64.53 24.49 39.84
N LYS A 4 64.73 23.61 38.89
CA LYS A 4 65.17 22.18 38.96
C LYS A 4 64.11 21.19 39.45
N HIS A 5 63.87 20.29 38.52
CA HIS A 5 63.92 18.79 38.65
C HIS A 5 63.07 18.12 39.72
N MET A 6 62.21 17.21 39.29
CA MET A 6 62.55 15.79 39.49
C MET A 6 61.55 14.88 38.76
N MET A 7 62.12 14.02 37.98
CA MET A 7 61.46 12.82 37.42
C MET A 7 61.01 11.90 38.53
N ILE A 8 59.87 11.33 38.46
CA ILE A 8 59.65 9.98 38.91
C ILE A 8 58.83 9.24 37.84
N VAL A 9 59.54 8.33 37.21
CA VAL A 9 58.97 7.25 36.41
C VAL A 9 58.35 6.27 37.38
N SER A 10 57.11 5.94 37.17
CA SER A 10 56.53 4.73 37.73
C SER A 10 55.60 4.09 36.72
N ALA A 11 56.13 3.09 36.10
CA ALA A 11 55.37 2.13 35.30
C ALA A 11 54.53 1.33 36.24
N LEU A 12 53.25 1.14 35.95
CA LEU A 12 52.57 -0.08 36.31
C LEU A 12 51.31 -0.36 35.51
N CYS A 13 51.40 -1.46 34.75
CA CYS A 13 50.40 -2.48 34.47
C CYS A 13 49.05 -2.06 33.84
N LEU A 14 49.06 -2.21 32.62
CA LEU A 14 48.24 -3.03 31.75
C LEU A 14 47.21 -3.90 32.50
N SER A 15 45.95 -3.52 32.40
CA SER A 15 44.81 -4.42 32.50
C SER A 15 43.86 -4.06 31.38
N MET A 16 44.04 -4.73 30.26
CA MET A 16 43.05 -4.80 29.19
C MET A 16 41.88 -5.65 29.70
N ALA A 17 40.87 -5.01 30.26
CA ALA A 17 39.56 -5.61 30.39
C ALA A 17 38.86 -5.43 29.03
N THR A 18 38.99 -6.46 28.19
CA THR A 18 38.20 -6.61 26.97
C THR A 18 36.77 -6.87 27.42
N SER A 19 36.01 -5.81 27.61
CA SER A 19 34.57 -5.89 27.78
C SER A 19 33.98 -6.22 26.40
N CYS A 20 33.78 -7.50 26.14
CA CYS A 20 32.87 -7.95 25.11
C CYS A 20 31.47 -7.50 25.49
N SER A 21 31.13 -6.29 25.11
CA SER A 21 29.75 -5.85 25.08
C SER A 21 29.10 -6.59 23.93
N SER A 22 28.49 -7.74 24.23
CA SER A 22 27.56 -8.39 23.31
C SER A 22 26.40 -7.42 23.12
N HIS A 23 26.53 -6.61 22.07
CA HIS A 23 25.42 -5.83 21.54
C HIS A 23 24.42 -6.83 20.98
N SER A 24 23.49 -7.26 21.82
CA SER A 24 22.30 -7.97 21.39
C SER A 24 21.52 -6.97 20.55
N THR A 25 21.75 -7.00 19.23
CA THR A 25 20.83 -6.39 18.30
C THR A 25 19.52 -7.18 18.44
N GLU A 26 18.62 -6.68 19.28
CA GLU A 26 17.22 -7.10 19.19
C GLU A 26 16.77 -6.75 17.80
N THR A 27 16.86 -7.70 16.90
CA THR A 27 16.13 -7.66 15.64
C THR A 27 14.66 -7.73 16.04
N THR A 28 14.06 -6.58 16.22
CA THR A 28 12.60 -6.46 16.27
C THR A 28 12.14 -6.99 14.91
N SER A 29 11.75 -8.25 14.89
CA SER A 29 11.03 -8.82 13.75
C SER A 29 9.71 -8.06 13.71
N GLU A 30 9.69 -6.95 12.98
CA GLU A 30 8.42 -6.41 12.50
C GLU A 30 7.79 -7.55 11.70
N THR A 31 6.83 -8.22 12.30
CA THR A 31 5.92 -9.08 11.59
C THR A 31 5.16 -8.16 10.63
N THR A 32 5.73 -7.97 9.44
CA THR A 32 5.02 -7.29 8.36
C THR A 32 3.73 -8.05 8.16
N LYS A 33 2.63 -7.44 8.59
CA LYS A 33 1.30 -8.01 8.40
C LYS A 33 1.16 -8.28 6.91
N LYS A 34 1.00 -9.55 6.55
CA LYS A 34 0.91 -9.94 5.16
C LYS A 34 -0.32 -9.29 4.55
N GLU A 35 -0.13 -8.48 3.51
CA GLU A 35 -1.24 -7.90 2.76
C GLU A 35 -1.86 -8.98 1.87
N VAL A 36 -3.17 -9.09 1.94
CA VAL A 36 -3.96 -10.00 1.11
C VAL A 36 -5.03 -9.18 0.41
N ALA A 37 -4.94 -9.09 -0.90
CA ALA A 37 -5.89 -8.36 -1.73
C ALA A 37 -6.88 -9.31 -2.41
N ILE A 38 -8.07 -8.81 -2.68
CA ILE A 38 -9.09 -9.48 -3.49
C ILE A 38 -9.56 -8.56 -4.62
N GLN A 39 -9.62 -9.09 -5.83
CA GLN A 39 -10.31 -8.41 -6.92
C GLN A 39 -11.82 -8.57 -6.75
N LEU A 40 -12.55 -7.47 -6.68
CA LEU A 40 -14.01 -7.49 -6.44
C LEU A 40 -14.80 -8.18 -7.57
N TYR A 41 -14.19 -8.34 -8.76
CA TYR A 41 -14.79 -9.16 -9.81
C TYR A 41 -14.98 -10.61 -9.41
N SER A 42 -14.15 -11.14 -8.51
CA SER A 42 -14.26 -12.51 -7.99
C SER A 42 -15.56 -12.73 -7.21
N VAL A 43 -16.13 -11.67 -6.68
CA VAL A 43 -17.40 -11.68 -5.92
C VAL A 43 -18.51 -10.89 -6.63
N ARG A 44 -18.37 -10.67 -7.94
CA ARG A 44 -19.30 -9.86 -8.74
C ARG A 44 -20.76 -10.26 -8.61
N ASP A 45 -21.02 -11.55 -8.48
CA ASP A 45 -22.40 -12.07 -8.35
C ASP A 45 -23.05 -11.69 -7.01
N LEU A 46 -22.24 -11.38 -6.01
CA LEU A 46 -22.67 -10.90 -4.69
C LEU A 46 -22.81 -9.38 -4.64
N VAL A 47 -21.93 -8.64 -5.32
CA VAL A 47 -21.92 -7.18 -5.33
C VAL A 47 -23.01 -6.60 -6.22
N LYS A 48 -23.27 -7.23 -7.37
CA LYS A 48 -24.30 -6.82 -8.35
C LYS A 48 -24.27 -5.33 -8.69
N ASP A 49 -25.31 -4.61 -8.32
CA ASP A 49 -25.54 -3.18 -8.56
C ASP A 49 -24.87 -2.27 -7.52
N GLY A 50 -24.14 -2.81 -6.57
CA GLY A 50 -23.49 -2.06 -5.49
C GLY A 50 -24.39 -1.70 -4.32
N SER A 51 -25.66 -2.11 -4.31
CA SER A 51 -26.60 -1.81 -3.23
C SER A 51 -26.21 -2.43 -1.88
N ASN A 52 -25.42 -3.51 -1.92
CA ASN A 52 -24.96 -4.26 -0.76
C ASN A 52 -23.44 -4.20 -0.56
N LEU A 53 -22.78 -3.26 -1.24
CA LEU A 53 -21.31 -3.17 -1.28
C LEU A 53 -20.72 -3.02 0.13
N ASP A 54 -21.31 -2.20 1.00
CA ASP A 54 -20.87 -2.02 2.39
C ASP A 54 -20.77 -3.33 3.15
N ARG A 55 -21.79 -4.17 3.04
CA ARG A 55 -21.84 -5.46 3.70
C ARG A 55 -20.76 -6.40 3.14
N ILE A 56 -20.63 -6.46 1.82
CA ILE A 56 -19.62 -7.33 1.18
C ILE A 56 -18.19 -6.90 1.56
N LEU A 57 -17.90 -5.60 1.57
CA LEU A 57 -16.59 -5.08 1.99
C LEU A 57 -16.32 -5.45 3.45
N LYS A 58 -17.31 -5.33 4.32
CA LYS A 58 -17.16 -5.74 5.72
C LYS A 58 -16.91 -7.25 5.84
N ASP A 59 -17.68 -8.08 5.14
CA ASP A 59 -17.51 -9.54 5.16
C ASP A 59 -16.09 -9.94 4.69
N LEU A 60 -15.58 -9.28 3.64
CA LEU A 60 -14.22 -9.50 3.14
C LEU A 60 -13.14 -9.09 4.15
N ALA A 61 -13.31 -7.95 4.82
CA ALA A 61 -12.40 -7.51 5.87
C ALA A 61 -12.40 -8.50 7.05
N ASP A 62 -13.57 -8.99 7.46
CA ASP A 62 -13.72 -9.98 8.53
C ASP A 62 -13.06 -11.33 8.15
N MET A 63 -12.97 -11.67 6.86
CA MET A 63 -12.23 -12.82 6.34
C MET A 63 -10.71 -12.62 6.32
N GLY A 64 -10.22 -11.40 6.60
CA GLY A 64 -8.80 -11.09 6.67
C GLY A 64 -8.19 -10.45 5.43
N TYR A 65 -8.99 -10.08 4.44
CA TYR A 65 -8.50 -9.27 3.33
C TYR A 65 -8.16 -7.86 3.84
N THR A 66 -7.04 -7.31 3.34
CA THR A 66 -6.54 -5.98 3.72
C THR A 66 -6.70 -4.95 2.62
N SER A 67 -6.92 -5.42 1.40
CA SER A 67 -7.01 -4.55 0.23
C SER A 67 -7.99 -5.11 -0.80
N VAL A 68 -8.49 -4.23 -1.64
CA VAL A 68 -9.32 -4.62 -2.79
C VAL A 68 -8.73 -4.05 -4.09
N GLU A 69 -8.86 -4.81 -5.16
CA GLU A 69 -8.79 -4.29 -6.51
C GLU A 69 -10.21 -4.00 -6.98
N ALA A 70 -10.49 -2.74 -7.32
CA ALA A 70 -11.77 -2.34 -7.87
C ALA A 70 -11.99 -2.96 -9.26
N ALA A 71 -13.22 -3.19 -9.61
CA ALA A 71 -13.66 -3.56 -10.96
C ALA A 71 -14.96 -2.80 -11.28
N ASN A 72 -15.49 -2.99 -12.49
CA ASN A 72 -16.77 -2.37 -12.85
C ASN A 72 -16.75 -0.83 -12.83
N TYR A 73 -15.68 -0.23 -13.39
CA TYR A 73 -15.68 1.20 -13.69
C TYR A 73 -16.60 1.47 -14.88
N ASN A 74 -17.59 2.29 -14.67
CA ASN A 74 -18.53 2.69 -15.71
C ASN A 74 -19.01 4.11 -15.46
N ASP A 75 -18.96 4.94 -16.50
CA ASP A 75 -19.45 6.33 -16.45
C ASP A 75 -18.92 7.12 -15.24
N GLY A 76 -17.61 7.07 -15.02
CA GLY A 76 -16.92 7.78 -13.93
C GLY A 76 -17.18 7.20 -12.52
N LYS A 77 -17.73 5.99 -12.42
CA LYS A 77 -18.15 5.40 -11.15
C LYS A 77 -17.69 3.95 -10.98
N PHE A 78 -17.47 3.56 -9.73
CA PHE A 78 -17.29 2.17 -9.31
C PHE A 78 -18.55 1.71 -8.57
N TYR A 79 -19.22 0.70 -9.07
CA TYR A 79 -20.45 0.17 -8.44
C TYR A 79 -21.50 1.25 -8.16
N GLY A 80 -21.64 2.23 -9.06
CA GLY A 80 -22.56 3.36 -8.93
C GLY A 80 -22.11 4.45 -7.95
N LYS A 81 -20.92 4.35 -7.36
CA LYS A 81 -20.33 5.33 -6.44
C LYS A 81 -19.24 6.13 -7.15
N THR A 82 -19.09 7.40 -6.82
CA THR A 82 -17.91 8.15 -7.24
C THR A 82 -16.63 7.50 -6.70
N PRO A 83 -15.46 7.71 -7.33
CA PRO A 83 -14.20 7.17 -6.82
C PRO A 83 -13.95 7.50 -5.34
N GLN A 84 -14.27 8.73 -4.93
CA GLN A 84 -14.16 9.19 -3.55
C GLN A 84 -15.07 8.41 -2.59
N GLU A 85 -16.35 8.25 -2.95
CA GLU A 85 -17.31 7.50 -2.13
C GLU A 85 -16.91 6.02 -2.02
N PHE A 86 -16.47 5.42 -3.14
CA PHE A 86 -16.00 4.04 -3.15
C PHE A 86 -14.78 3.87 -2.24
N LYS A 87 -13.78 4.75 -2.34
CA LYS A 87 -12.60 4.75 -1.48
C LYS A 87 -12.99 4.84 -0.01
N GLN A 88 -13.86 5.78 0.36
CA GLN A 88 -14.32 5.96 1.75
C GLN A 88 -15.04 4.71 2.27
N MET A 89 -15.82 4.03 1.44
CA MET A 89 -16.50 2.79 1.83
C MET A 89 -15.50 1.67 2.12
N VAL A 90 -14.48 1.52 1.28
CA VAL A 90 -13.41 0.53 1.48
C VAL A 90 -12.61 0.85 2.75
N GLU A 91 -12.21 2.09 2.95
CA GLU A 91 -11.48 2.53 4.14
C GLU A 91 -12.30 2.34 5.43
N LYS A 92 -13.61 2.60 5.39
CA LYS A 92 -14.53 2.37 6.51
C LYS A 92 -14.61 0.89 6.91
N SER A 93 -14.42 -0.03 5.97
CA SER A 93 -14.37 -1.46 6.26
C SER A 93 -13.02 -1.93 6.85
N GLY A 94 -12.01 -1.05 6.92
CA GLY A 94 -10.66 -1.35 7.40
C GLY A 94 -9.70 -1.85 6.32
N MET A 95 -10.09 -1.74 5.05
CA MET A 95 -9.27 -2.12 3.89
C MET A 95 -8.78 -0.89 3.12
N THR A 96 -7.91 -1.11 2.13
CA THR A 96 -7.45 -0.09 1.18
C THR A 96 -7.80 -0.46 -0.25
N VAL A 97 -7.94 0.54 -1.12
CA VAL A 97 -8.01 0.32 -2.57
C VAL A 97 -6.60 0.22 -3.10
N LEU A 98 -6.23 -0.95 -3.63
CA LEU A 98 -4.90 -1.22 -4.14
C LEU A 98 -4.76 -0.84 -5.62
N SER A 99 -5.75 -1.19 -6.41
CA SER A 99 -5.74 -1.02 -7.88
C SER A 99 -7.16 -1.05 -8.43
N SER A 100 -7.26 -0.84 -9.74
CA SER A 100 -8.51 -1.04 -10.49
C SER A 100 -8.26 -1.87 -11.74
N HIS A 101 -9.08 -2.89 -11.94
CA HIS A 101 -9.20 -3.60 -13.21
C HIS A 101 -10.28 -2.93 -14.04
N THR A 102 -9.85 -2.17 -15.03
CA THR A 102 -10.72 -1.33 -15.86
C THR A 102 -10.38 -1.55 -17.33
N THR A 103 -11.38 -1.63 -18.16
CA THR A 103 -11.24 -1.82 -19.61
C THR A 103 -12.04 -0.77 -20.35
N HIS A 104 -11.47 -0.28 -21.44
CA HIS A 104 -12.16 0.55 -22.42
C HIS A 104 -11.78 0.06 -23.82
N GLY A 105 -12.74 -0.42 -24.56
CA GLY A 105 -12.55 -0.87 -25.93
C GLY A 105 -12.54 0.32 -26.90
N LEU A 106 -11.69 0.23 -27.92
CA LEU A 106 -11.73 1.17 -29.03
C LEU A 106 -12.91 0.83 -29.96
N SER A 107 -13.57 1.86 -30.47
CA SER A 107 -14.60 1.70 -31.49
C SER A 107 -13.99 1.39 -32.86
N ASP A 108 -14.79 0.82 -33.76
CA ASP A 108 -14.38 0.56 -35.14
C ASP A 108 -13.98 1.84 -35.87
N GLU A 109 -14.62 2.96 -35.56
CA GLU A 109 -14.31 4.28 -36.13
C GLU A 109 -12.94 4.80 -35.66
N GLU A 110 -12.63 4.70 -34.37
CA GLU A 110 -11.31 5.04 -33.82
C GLU A 110 -10.21 4.18 -34.45
N LEU A 111 -10.46 2.88 -34.58
CA LEU A 111 -9.51 1.95 -35.22
C LEU A 111 -9.30 2.28 -36.70
N ALA A 112 -10.33 2.65 -37.42
CA ALA A 112 -10.25 2.97 -38.84
C ALA A 112 -9.61 4.34 -39.13
N SER A 113 -9.91 5.35 -38.30
CA SER A 113 -9.40 6.71 -38.44
C SER A 113 -8.03 6.93 -37.86
N GLY A 114 -7.67 6.15 -36.81
CA GLY A 114 -6.49 6.39 -35.97
C GLY A 114 -6.64 7.59 -35.04
N ASP A 115 -7.85 8.12 -34.89
CA ASP A 115 -8.17 9.20 -33.96
C ASP A 115 -8.67 8.60 -32.64
N PHE A 116 -7.83 8.65 -31.61
CA PHE A 116 -8.09 8.11 -30.28
C PHE A 116 -8.45 9.18 -29.24
N THR A 117 -8.87 10.36 -29.70
CA THR A 117 -9.15 11.51 -28.81
C THR A 117 -10.18 11.17 -27.74
N GLU A 118 -11.27 10.50 -28.07
CA GLU A 118 -12.32 10.15 -27.10
C GLU A 118 -11.85 9.02 -26.14
N ALA A 119 -11.13 8.03 -26.64
CA ALA A 119 -10.54 6.99 -25.79
C ALA A 119 -9.54 7.59 -24.79
N LEU A 120 -8.68 8.49 -25.21
CA LEU A 120 -7.72 9.16 -24.33
C LEU A 120 -8.44 10.01 -23.27
N LYS A 121 -9.46 10.74 -23.64
CA LYS A 121 -10.28 11.51 -22.71
C LYS A 121 -10.96 10.61 -21.67
N TRP A 122 -11.44 9.45 -22.08
CA TRP A 122 -12.02 8.48 -21.16
C TRP A 122 -10.98 7.97 -20.16
N TRP A 123 -9.77 7.64 -20.63
CA TRP A 123 -8.67 7.21 -19.76
C TRP A 123 -8.23 8.32 -18.81
N ASP A 124 -8.15 9.56 -19.25
CA ASP A 124 -7.81 10.70 -18.39
C ASP A 124 -8.82 10.84 -17.25
N GLN A 125 -10.11 10.65 -17.51
CA GLN A 125 -11.15 10.65 -16.48
C GLN A 125 -11.05 9.46 -15.52
N CYS A 126 -10.59 8.31 -16.02
CA CYS A 126 -10.43 7.11 -15.21
C CYS A 126 -9.25 7.20 -14.24
N ILE A 127 -8.19 7.94 -14.63
CA ILE A 127 -6.93 8.02 -13.88
C ILE A 127 -6.92 9.20 -12.88
N ALA A 128 -7.74 10.23 -13.14
CA ALA A 128 -7.80 11.44 -12.30
C ALA A 128 -8.40 11.17 -10.92
#